data_552515e74c8668777bd4464962432cd9
#
_entry.id   552515e74c8668777bd4464962432cd9
#
_cell.length_a   1.000
_cell.length_b   1.000
_cell.length_c   1.000
_cell.angle_alpha   90.00
_cell.angle_beta   90.00
_cell.angle_gamma   90.00
#
_symmetry.space_group_name_H-M   'P 1'
#
loop_
_entity.id
_entity.type
_entity.pdbx_description
1 polymer ?
#
loop_
_entity_poly.entity_id
_entity_poly.type
_entity_poly.pdbx_seq_one_letter_code
_entity_poly.pdbx_strand_id
1 'polypeptide(L)'
;MKRFFLYAVAISALCSSCETEDEAFATETNNQTNALHQAKGVQANNYQTYQSILNSFVYNNQQTHQENLLLFEQHVNRQMLNYVPQETYRYEKINMEQLLVLQQADTNFIQQLSYANETKQAIYAIIGNKFNSDMVQLITTESERNLMEIMFALHSNGNGNDNKWNDKRSIAFAYGSQYSFTQAVLYAGAIELLAK
;
A
#
# COMPACT_ATOMS: atom_id res chain seq x y z
N MET A 1 -55.70 -12.15 43.09
CA MET A 1 -54.99 -12.78 42.00
C MET A 1 -54.92 -11.97 40.69
N LYS A 2 -55.70 -10.90 40.47
CA LYS A 2 -55.63 -10.10 39.23
C LYS A 2 -54.52 -9.03 39.16
N ARG A 3 -53.90 -8.67 40.29
CA ARG A 3 -52.84 -7.63 40.31
C ARG A 3 -51.42 -8.18 40.09
N PHE A 4 -51.22 -9.43 40.27
CA PHE A 4 -49.91 -10.10 40.01
C PHE A 4 -49.66 -10.36 38.52
N PHE A 5 -50.73 -10.53 37.71
CA PHE A 5 -50.60 -10.74 36.25
C PHE A 5 -50.20 -9.47 35.51
N LEU A 6 -50.59 -8.30 36.00
CA LEU A 6 -50.24 -7.02 35.39
C LEU A 6 -48.75 -6.67 35.57
N TYR A 7 -48.15 -7.09 36.66
CA TYR A 7 -46.71 -6.88 36.89
C TYR A 7 -45.81 -7.84 36.08
N ALA A 8 -46.28 -9.05 35.84
CA ALA A 8 -45.57 -10.00 35.00
C ALA A 8 -45.50 -9.61 33.54
N VAL A 9 -46.57 -8.97 33.00
CA VAL A 9 -46.61 -8.49 31.62
C VAL A 9 -45.74 -7.24 31.44
N ALA A 10 -45.66 -6.36 32.47
CA ALA A 10 -44.86 -5.14 32.39
C ALA A 10 -43.34 -5.45 32.42
N ILE A 11 -42.93 -6.52 33.12
CA ILE A 11 -41.51 -6.93 33.20
C ILE A 11 -41.06 -7.59 31.87
N SER A 12 -41.92 -8.36 31.21
CA SER A 12 -41.61 -8.97 29.92
C SER A 12 -41.51 -7.97 28.77
N ALA A 13 -42.20 -6.82 28.86
CA ALA A 13 -42.12 -5.77 27.87
C ALA A 13 -40.81 -4.95 27.98
N LEU A 14 -40.15 -4.93 29.14
CA LEU A 14 -38.87 -4.23 29.33
C LEU A 14 -37.65 -5.08 28.91
N CYS A 15 -37.79 -6.40 28.86
CA CYS A 15 -36.70 -7.26 28.37
C CYS A 15 -36.63 -7.36 26.84
N SER A 16 -37.73 -7.11 26.13
CA SER A 16 -37.73 -7.14 24.65
C SER A 16 -37.23 -5.85 24.00
N SER A 17 -36.99 -4.78 24.77
CA SER A 17 -36.44 -3.52 24.28
C SER A 17 -34.90 -3.50 24.26
N CYS A 18 -34.25 -4.42 24.95
CA CYS A 18 -32.78 -4.49 24.97
C CYS A 18 -32.17 -5.34 23.84
N GLU A 19 -32.95 -6.22 23.19
CA GLU A 19 -32.41 -7.08 22.12
C GLU A 19 -32.34 -6.38 20.74
N THR A 20 -33.04 -5.28 20.53
CA THR A 20 -33.05 -4.58 19.24
C THR A 20 -31.93 -3.55 19.06
N GLU A 21 -31.29 -3.10 20.14
CA GLU A 21 -30.16 -2.16 20.03
C GLU A 21 -28.81 -2.91 19.84
N ASP A 22 -28.67 -4.11 20.37
CA ASP A 22 -27.44 -4.88 20.18
C ASP A 22 -27.31 -5.48 18.77
N GLU A 23 -28.42 -5.83 18.10
CA GLU A 23 -28.35 -6.29 16.70
C GLU A 23 -28.02 -5.17 15.72
N ALA A 24 -28.49 -3.94 15.96
CA ALA A 24 -28.15 -2.79 15.11
C ALA A 24 -26.65 -2.42 15.24
N PHE A 25 -26.09 -2.49 16.45
CA PHE A 25 -24.67 -2.23 16.68
C PHE A 25 -23.76 -3.33 16.12
N ALA A 26 -24.18 -4.60 16.20
CA ALA A 26 -23.41 -5.73 15.66
C ALA A 26 -23.39 -5.71 14.11
N THR A 27 -24.45 -5.23 13.47
CA THR A 27 -24.53 -5.21 12.00
C THR A 27 -23.65 -4.09 11.41
N GLU A 28 -23.58 -2.92 12.04
CA GLU A 28 -22.72 -1.82 11.58
C GLU A 28 -21.22 -2.14 11.81
N THR A 29 -20.89 -2.75 12.94
CA THR A 29 -19.51 -3.14 13.25
C THR A 29 -19.01 -4.27 12.32
N ASN A 30 -19.89 -5.21 11.95
CA ASN A 30 -19.53 -6.27 11.01
C ASN A 30 -19.37 -5.75 9.57
N ASN A 31 -20.15 -4.77 9.14
CA ASN A 31 -20.00 -4.17 7.82
C ASN A 31 -18.73 -3.33 7.70
N GLN A 32 -18.34 -2.61 8.75
CA GLN A 32 -17.07 -1.87 8.78
C GLN A 32 -15.86 -2.79 8.85
N THR A 33 -15.91 -3.87 9.66
CA THR A 33 -14.84 -4.85 9.70
C THR A 33 -14.73 -5.65 8.39
N ASN A 34 -15.84 -6.00 7.74
CA ASN A 34 -15.81 -6.68 6.46
C ASN A 34 -15.29 -5.79 5.33
N ALA A 35 -15.64 -4.50 5.30
CA ALA A 35 -15.09 -3.53 4.36
C ALA A 35 -13.58 -3.31 4.59
N LEU A 36 -13.14 -3.24 5.86
CA LEU A 36 -11.74 -3.13 6.22
C LEU A 36 -10.95 -4.40 5.89
N HIS A 37 -11.54 -5.59 6.06
CA HIS A 37 -10.93 -6.86 5.68
C HIS A 37 -10.87 -7.06 4.17
N GLN A 38 -11.87 -6.61 3.40
CA GLN A 38 -11.81 -6.64 1.93
C GLN A 38 -10.76 -5.66 1.40
N ALA A 39 -10.70 -4.45 1.95
CA ALA A 39 -9.64 -3.49 1.63
C ALA A 39 -8.26 -4.06 1.96
N LYS A 40 -8.06 -4.63 3.14
CA LYS A 40 -6.81 -5.30 3.53
C LYS A 40 -6.42 -6.46 2.61
N GLY A 41 -7.37 -7.22 2.08
CA GLY A 41 -7.11 -8.35 1.18
C GLY A 41 -6.53 -7.92 -0.17
N VAL A 42 -7.03 -6.85 -0.77
CA VAL A 42 -6.53 -6.30 -2.04
C VAL A 42 -5.16 -5.64 -1.86
N GLN A 43 -4.94 -4.98 -0.74
CA GLN A 43 -3.71 -4.26 -0.41
C GLN A 43 -2.55 -5.21 -0.07
N ALA A 44 -2.83 -6.24 0.72
CA ALA A 44 -1.86 -7.30 1.00
C ALA A 44 -1.36 -7.96 -0.29
N ASN A 45 -2.21 -8.06 -1.31
CA ASN A 45 -1.85 -8.66 -2.58
C ASN A 45 -0.83 -7.83 -3.36
N ASN A 46 -0.99 -6.50 -3.43
CA ASN A 46 -0.05 -5.63 -4.15
C ASN A 46 1.33 -5.54 -3.47
N TYR A 47 1.37 -5.43 -2.14
CA TYR A 47 2.63 -5.47 -1.40
C TYR A 47 3.28 -6.85 -1.48
N GLN A 48 2.51 -7.93 -1.35
CA GLN A 48 3.00 -9.30 -1.50
C GLN A 48 3.52 -9.55 -2.91
N THR A 49 2.84 -9.02 -3.95
CA THR A 49 3.30 -9.09 -5.34
C THR A 49 4.65 -8.40 -5.50
N TYR A 50 4.81 -7.18 -4.98
CA TYR A 50 6.09 -6.47 -4.97
C TYR A 50 7.19 -7.32 -4.31
N GLN A 51 6.95 -7.81 -3.10
CA GLN A 51 7.89 -8.65 -2.36
C GLN A 51 8.24 -9.95 -3.11
N SER A 52 7.24 -10.61 -3.70
CA SER A 52 7.44 -11.83 -4.46
C SER A 52 8.33 -11.60 -5.69
N ILE A 53 8.11 -10.51 -6.41
CA ILE A 53 8.94 -10.15 -7.57
C ILE A 53 10.37 -9.88 -7.15
N LEU A 54 10.60 -9.10 -6.10
CA LEU A 54 11.94 -8.78 -5.63
C LEU A 54 12.67 -10.01 -5.08
N ASN A 55 12.00 -10.82 -4.27
CA ASN A 55 12.59 -12.01 -3.66
C ASN A 55 12.92 -13.11 -4.67
N SER A 56 12.22 -13.15 -5.81
CA SER A 56 12.49 -14.10 -6.89
C SER A 56 13.59 -13.65 -7.85
N PHE A 57 14.06 -12.39 -7.74
CA PHE A 57 15.17 -11.90 -8.54
C PHE A 57 16.52 -12.28 -7.92
N VAL A 58 17.37 -12.91 -8.71
CA VAL A 58 18.73 -13.28 -8.31
C VAL A 58 19.73 -12.28 -8.88
N TYR A 59 20.32 -11.47 -8.01
CA TYR A 59 21.40 -10.55 -8.38
C TYR A 59 22.66 -11.33 -8.75
N ASN A 60 23.27 -11.05 -9.90
CA ASN A 60 24.49 -11.70 -10.36
C ASN A 60 25.71 -10.82 -10.07
N ASN A 61 26.51 -11.21 -9.06
CA ASN A 61 27.71 -10.48 -8.64
C ASN A 61 28.84 -10.50 -9.69
N GLN A 62 28.73 -11.32 -10.75
CA GLN A 62 29.70 -11.36 -11.84
C GLN A 62 29.37 -10.36 -12.97
N GLN A 63 28.21 -9.73 -12.90
CA GLN A 63 27.76 -8.73 -13.87
C GLN A 63 27.84 -7.32 -13.29
N THR A 64 27.89 -6.35 -14.18
CA THR A 64 27.83 -4.95 -13.81
C THR A 64 26.44 -4.58 -13.24
N HIS A 65 26.37 -3.50 -12.50
CA HIS A 65 25.07 -2.96 -12.03
C HIS A 65 24.11 -2.72 -13.18
N GLN A 66 24.58 -2.19 -14.31
CA GLN A 66 23.75 -1.91 -15.48
C GLN A 66 23.16 -3.20 -16.08
N GLU A 67 23.95 -4.26 -16.17
CA GLU A 67 23.47 -5.57 -16.64
C GLU A 67 22.45 -6.16 -15.69
N ASN A 68 22.69 -6.07 -14.37
CA ASN A 68 21.73 -6.51 -13.36
C ASN A 68 20.43 -5.70 -13.41
N LEU A 69 20.46 -4.39 -13.65
CA LEU A 69 19.27 -3.57 -13.83
C LEU A 69 18.47 -4.00 -15.06
N LEU A 70 19.13 -4.32 -16.16
CA LEU A 70 18.46 -4.82 -17.37
C LEU A 70 17.80 -6.19 -17.11
N LEU A 71 18.51 -7.10 -16.43
CA LEU A 71 17.95 -8.39 -16.05
C LEU A 71 16.77 -8.24 -15.08
N PHE A 72 16.85 -7.30 -14.16
CA PHE A 72 15.76 -6.98 -13.26
C PHE A 72 14.55 -6.42 -14.00
N GLU A 73 14.75 -5.49 -14.94
CA GLU A 73 13.69 -4.97 -15.81
C GLU A 73 12.97 -6.11 -16.55
N GLN A 74 13.73 -7.02 -17.16
CA GLN A 74 13.18 -8.19 -17.86
C GLN A 74 12.43 -9.13 -16.89
N HIS A 75 12.99 -9.33 -15.70
CA HIS A 75 12.38 -10.16 -14.65
C HIS A 75 11.03 -9.58 -14.20
N VAL A 76 10.97 -8.30 -13.84
CA VAL A 76 9.72 -7.63 -13.43
C VAL A 76 8.66 -7.75 -14.53
N ASN A 77 9.01 -7.40 -15.78
CA ASN A 77 8.07 -7.47 -16.88
C ASN A 77 7.53 -8.90 -17.11
N ARG A 78 8.35 -9.93 -16.94
CA ARG A 78 7.94 -11.33 -17.04
C ARG A 78 6.99 -11.71 -15.89
N GLN A 79 7.31 -11.32 -14.67
CA GLN A 79 6.47 -11.61 -13.50
C GLN A 79 5.12 -10.91 -13.57
N MET A 80 5.08 -9.69 -14.09
CA MET A 80 3.84 -8.92 -14.22
C MET A 80 2.82 -9.58 -15.15
N LEU A 81 3.22 -10.41 -16.09
CA LEU A 81 2.31 -11.20 -16.94
C LEU A 81 1.46 -12.20 -16.14
N ASN A 82 1.82 -12.52 -14.91
CA ASN A 82 1.01 -13.35 -14.02
C ASN A 82 -0.11 -12.56 -13.31
N TYR A 83 -0.06 -11.23 -13.34
CA TYR A 83 -0.96 -10.35 -12.59
C TYR A 83 -1.79 -9.42 -13.49
N VAL A 84 -1.34 -9.20 -14.72
CA VAL A 84 -2.00 -8.32 -15.70
C VAL A 84 -2.35 -9.15 -16.95
N PRO A 85 -3.57 -8.99 -17.53
CA PRO A 85 -3.93 -9.69 -18.76
C PRO A 85 -2.92 -9.42 -19.87
N GLN A 86 -2.44 -10.48 -20.53
CA GLN A 86 -1.38 -10.40 -21.54
C GLN A 86 -1.77 -9.48 -22.72
N GLU A 87 -3.03 -9.41 -23.05
CA GLU A 87 -3.56 -8.59 -24.16
C GLU A 87 -3.44 -7.10 -23.90
N THR A 88 -3.47 -6.68 -22.63
CA THR A 88 -3.39 -5.27 -22.20
C THR A 88 -2.02 -4.90 -21.70
N TYR A 89 -1.16 -5.88 -21.40
CA TYR A 89 0.17 -5.62 -20.85
C TYR A 89 1.08 -4.96 -21.90
N ARG A 90 1.83 -3.94 -21.46
CA ARG A 90 2.88 -3.30 -22.23
C ARG A 90 4.19 -3.43 -21.48
N TYR A 91 5.24 -3.83 -22.19
CA TYR A 91 6.58 -3.89 -21.62
C TYR A 91 7.02 -2.49 -21.18
N GLU A 92 7.43 -2.36 -19.93
CA GLU A 92 7.83 -1.09 -19.35
C GLU A 92 9.34 -1.10 -19.06
N LYS A 93 9.98 0.05 -19.30
CA LYS A 93 11.44 0.21 -19.17
C LYS A 93 11.79 1.15 -18.03
N ILE A 94 12.95 0.92 -17.44
CA ILE A 94 13.58 1.86 -16.53
C ILE A 94 14.23 2.98 -17.35
N ASN A 95 13.79 4.22 -17.11
CA ASN A 95 14.53 5.37 -17.62
C ASN A 95 15.72 5.63 -16.71
N MET A 96 16.94 5.45 -17.24
CA MET A 96 18.18 5.57 -16.46
C MET A 96 18.44 6.99 -15.96
N GLU A 97 18.07 8.02 -16.72
CA GLU A 97 18.21 9.42 -16.28
C GLU A 97 17.29 9.67 -15.06
N GLN A 98 16.06 9.21 -15.15
CA GLN A 98 15.11 9.33 -14.05
C GLN A 98 15.54 8.50 -12.82
N LEU A 99 16.11 7.30 -13.02
CA LEU A 99 16.63 6.49 -11.95
C LEU A 99 17.77 7.21 -11.19
N LEU A 100 18.66 7.89 -11.90
CA LEU A 100 19.74 8.70 -11.28
C LEU A 100 19.15 9.87 -10.45
N VAL A 101 18.10 10.53 -10.94
CA VAL A 101 17.39 11.56 -10.17
C VAL A 101 16.79 10.96 -8.89
N LEU A 102 16.12 9.82 -8.99
CA LEU A 102 15.51 9.14 -7.84
C LEU A 102 16.56 8.64 -6.85
N GLN A 103 17.72 8.20 -7.30
CA GLN A 103 18.83 7.81 -6.44
C GLN A 103 19.33 8.96 -5.55
N GLN A 104 19.21 10.20 -6.03
CA GLN A 104 19.59 11.41 -5.31
C GLN A 104 18.40 12.07 -4.60
N ALA A 105 17.17 11.58 -4.84
CA ALA A 105 15.97 12.17 -4.30
C ALA A 105 15.97 12.19 -2.76
N ASP A 106 15.50 13.30 -2.23
CA ASP A 106 15.17 13.50 -0.83
C ASP A 106 13.66 13.82 -0.69
N THR A 107 13.24 14.18 0.50
CA THR A 107 11.84 14.52 0.75
C THR A 107 11.34 15.71 -0.08
N ASN A 108 12.20 16.62 -0.54
CA ASN A 108 11.76 17.74 -1.39
C ASN A 108 11.25 17.27 -2.75
N PHE A 109 11.72 16.10 -3.22
CA PHE A 109 11.26 15.51 -4.47
C PHE A 109 9.75 15.20 -4.44
N ILE A 110 9.17 14.96 -3.25
CA ILE A 110 7.74 14.67 -3.08
C ILE A 110 6.86 15.81 -3.62
N GLN A 111 7.35 17.06 -3.54
CA GLN A 111 6.62 18.21 -4.08
C GLN A 111 6.45 18.16 -5.60
N GLN A 112 7.36 17.48 -6.30
CA GLN A 112 7.35 17.35 -7.77
C GLN A 112 6.39 16.25 -8.24
N LEU A 113 5.91 15.37 -7.34
CA LEU A 113 4.96 14.31 -7.68
C LEU A 113 3.59 14.92 -8.03
N SER A 114 2.87 14.29 -8.97
CA SER A 114 1.57 14.75 -9.47
C SER A 114 0.39 14.27 -8.60
N TYR A 115 0.58 14.19 -7.30
CA TYR A 115 -0.46 13.80 -6.34
C TYR A 115 -1.14 15.01 -5.73
N ALA A 116 -2.34 14.80 -5.18
CA ALA A 116 -3.02 15.78 -4.34
C ALA A 116 -2.17 16.16 -3.10
N ASN A 117 -2.40 17.34 -2.54
CA ASN A 117 -1.62 17.81 -1.39
C ASN A 117 -1.75 16.89 -0.18
N GLU A 118 -2.93 16.34 0.05
CA GLU A 118 -3.21 15.41 1.14
C GLU A 118 -2.35 14.14 1.00
N THR A 119 -2.26 13.62 -0.21
CA THR A 119 -1.43 12.46 -0.53
C THR A 119 0.06 12.77 -0.35
N LYS A 120 0.53 13.93 -0.80
CA LYS A 120 1.92 14.36 -0.56
C LYS A 120 2.23 14.49 0.93
N GLN A 121 1.30 15.03 1.73
CA GLN A 121 1.46 15.11 3.18
C GLN A 121 1.52 13.72 3.83
N ALA A 122 0.70 12.77 3.36
CA ALA A 122 0.74 11.39 3.83
C ALA A 122 2.08 10.72 3.48
N ILE A 123 2.62 10.93 2.27
CA ILE A 123 3.95 10.45 1.88
C ILE A 123 5.04 11.02 2.81
N TYR A 124 5.02 12.33 3.10
CA TYR A 124 5.92 12.95 4.06
C TYR A 124 5.81 12.32 5.45
N ALA A 125 4.59 12.05 5.89
CA ALA A 125 4.34 11.45 7.20
C ALA A 125 4.85 10.01 7.28
N ILE A 126 4.73 9.22 6.22
CA ILE A 126 5.28 7.86 6.13
C ILE A 126 6.81 7.92 6.29
N ILE A 127 7.49 8.72 5.46
CA ILE A 127 8.95 8.85 5.48
C ILE A 127 9.43 9.41 6.83
N GLY A 128 8.70 10.36 7.41
CA GLY A 128 9.01 10.93 8.72
C GLY A 128 8.61 10.07 9.94
N ASN A 129 8.10 8.84 9.73
CA ASN A 129 7.56 7.97 10.79
C ASN A 129 6.44 8.64 11.64
N LYS A 130 5.63 9.50 11.01
CA LYS A 130 4.52 10.26 11.65
C LYS A 130 3.15 9.89 11.05
N PHE A 131 3.11 8.88 10.20
CA PHE A 131 1.89 8.46 9.53
C PHE A 131 0.90 7.84 10.51
N ASN A 132 -0.36 8.24 10.38
CA ASN A 132 -1.48 7.61 11.09
C ASN A 132 -2.61 7.29 10.09
N SER A 133 -3.51 6.39 10.49
CA SER A 133 -4.62 5.92 9.66
C SER A 133 -5.62 7.02 9.29
N ASP A 134 -5.73 8.07 10.10
CA ASP A 134 -6.69 9.16 9.85
C ASP A 134 -6.29 9.97 8.62
N MET A 135 -4.99 10.01 8.29
CA MET A 135 -4.50 10.69 7.10
C MET A 135 -5.01 10.04 5.81
N VAL A 136 -5.25 8.72 5.81
CA VAL A 136 -5.80 8.00 4.65
C VAL A 136 -7.23 8.43 4.35
N GLN A 137 -8.00 8.81 5.37
CA GLN A 137 -9.40 9.25 5.21
C GLN A 137 -9.50 10.58 4.46
N LEU A 138 -8.45 11.40 4.49
CA LEU A 138 -8.39 12.67 3.77
C LEU A 138 -8.10 12.48 2.27
N ILE A 139 -7.63 11.30 1.87
CA ILE A 139 -7.27 10.99 0.49
C ILE A 139 -8.53 10.56 -0.27
N THR A 140 -8.87 11.29 -1.32
CA THR A 140 -10.15 11.13 -2.01
C THR A 140 -10.16 9.97 -3.01
N THR A 141 -9.03 9.67 -3.64
CA THR A 141 -8.97 8.61 -4.65
C THR A 141 -8.56 7.27 -4.06
N GLU A 142 -9.19 6.19 -4.52
CA GLU A 142 -8.87 4.83 -4.08
C GLU A 142 -7.43 4.43 -4.46
N SER A 143 -6.97 4.83 -5.63
CA SER A 143 -5.60 4.54 -6.09
C SER A 143 -4.54 5.17 -5.19
N GLU A 144 -4.74 6.41 -4.73
CA GLU A 144 -3.81 7.07 -3.82
C GLU A 144 -3.88 6.48 -2.39
N ARG A 145 -5.06 6.04 -1.94
CA ARG A 145 -5.18 5.29 -0.67
C ARG A 145 -4.39 3.98 -0.72
N ASN A 146 -4.55 3.22 -1.79
CA ASN A 146 -3.81 1.98 -2.00
C ASN A 146 -2.30 2.22 -2.05
N LEU A 147 -1.87 3.30 -2.71
CA LEU A 147 -0.47 3.73 -2.70
C LEU A 147 0.05 3.93 -1.28
N MET A 148 -0.68 4.66 -0.42
CA MET A 148 -0.25 4.95 0.95
C MET A 148 -0.04 3.68 1.77
N GLU A 149 -0.90 2.70 1.63
CA GLU A 149 -0.79 1.45 2.37
C GLU A 149 0.41 0.61 1.92
N ILE A 150 0.65 0.56 0.61
CA ILE A 150 1.84 -0.12 0.08
C ILE A 150 3.11 0.62 0.56
N MET A 151 3.14 1.94 0.46
CA MET A 151 4.28 2.75 0.91
C MET A 151 4.55 2.59 2.41
N PHE A 152 3.49 2.59 3.22
CA PHE A 152 3.62 2.35 4.66
C PHE A 152 4.20 0.97 4.95
N ALA A 153 3.74 -0.08 4.23
CA ALA A 153 4.29 -1.42 4.36
C ALA A 153 5.75 -1.49 3.89
N LEU A 154 6.10 -0.84 2.78
CA LEU A 154 7.47 -0.76 2.28
C LEU A 154 8.42 -0.07 3.27
N HIS A 155 7.98 1.04 3.84
CA HIS A 155 8.77 1.81 4.78
C HIS A 155 8.94 1.09 6.12
N SER A 156 7.87 0.50 6.65
CA SER A 156 7.86 -0.20 7.94
C SER A 156 8.63 -1.52 7.92
N ASN A 157 8.67 -2.22 6.79
CA ASN A 157 9.35 -3.51 6.63
C ASN A 157 10.77 -3.37 6.06
N GLY A 158 11.29 -2.16 5.91
CA GLY A 158 12.67 -1.93 5.56
C GLY A 158 13.60 -2.44 6.66
N ASN A 159 14.66 -3.14 6.28
CA ASN A 159 15.67 -3.61 7.23
C ASN A 159 16.26 -2.41 7.99
N GLY A 160 15.95 -2.32 9.28
CA GLY A 160 16.01 -1.15 10.15
C GLY A 160 17.36 -0.44 10.36
N ASN A 161 18.38 -0.68 9.54
CA ASN A 161 19.69 -0.05 9.67
C ASN A 161 19.99 1.04 8.63
N ASP A 162 19.13 1.24 7.62
CA ASP A 162 19.38 2.29 6.62
C ASP A 162 18.10 3.01 6.19
N ASN A 163 17.61 3.90 7.06
CA ASN A 163 16.43 4.73 6.80
C ASN A 163 16.53 5.49 5.47
N LYS A 164 17.74 5.92 5.09
CA LYS A 164 17.97 6.69 3.87
C LYS A 164 17.62 5.92 2.59
N TRP A 165 17.94 4.63 2.53
CA TRP A 165 17.56 3.80 1.38
C TRP A 165 16.08 3.45 1.38
N ASN A 166 15.47 3.27 2.55
CA ASN A 166 14.03 3.07 2.68
C ASN A 166 13.25 4.27 2.19
N ASP A 167 13.72 5.49 2.52
CA ASP A 167 13.13 6.74 2.04
C ASP A 167 13.19 6.82 0.51
N LYS A 168 14.35 6.59 -0.08
CA LYS A 168 14.55 6.63 -1.53
C LYS A 168 13.70 5.59 -2.26
N ARG A 169 13.63 4.37 -1.75
CA ARG A 169 12.79 3.31 -2.28
C ARG A 169 11.31 3.70 -2.25
N SER A 170 10.85 4.28 -1.13
CA SER A 170 9.48 4.75 -0.98
C SER A 170 9.15 5.89 -1.94
N ILE A 171 10.06 6.86 -2.11
CA ILE A 171 9.92 7.95 -3.08
C ILE A 171 9.89 7.40 -4.51
N ALA A 172 10.76 6.46 -4.85
CA ALA A 172 10.81 5.83 -6.16
C ALA A 172 9.54 5.02 -6.46
N PHE A 173 9.00 4.32 -5.46
CA PHE A 173 7.71 3.65 -5.57
C PHE A 173 6.58 4.64 -5.85
N ALA A 174 6.50 5.73 -5.09
CA ALA A 174 5.51 6.78 -5.30
C ALA A 174 5.64 7.43 -6.68
N TYR A 175 6.86 7.67 -7.14
CA TYR A 175 7.10 8.19 -8.49
C TYR A 175 6.56 7.24 -9.56
N GLY A 176 6.95 5.98 -9.51
CA GLY A 176 6.52 4.98 -10.50
C GLY A 176 5.01 4.75 -10.51
N SER A 177 4.37 4.82 -9.34
CA SER A 177 2.91 4.63 -9.18
C SER A 177 2.07 5.69 -9.89
N GLN A 178 2.64 6.83 -10.27
CA GLN A 178 1.94 7.83 -11.09
C GLN A 178 1.65 7.31 -12.51
N TYR A 179 2.41 6.32 -12.98
CA TYR A 179 2.32 5.75 -14.31
C TYR A 179 1.66 4.37 -14.29
N SER A 180 2.20 3.46 -13.48
CA SER A 180 1.66 2.10 -13.33
C SER A 180 2.23 1.42 -12.09
N PHE A 181 1.61 0.31 -11.66
CA PHE A 181 2.18 -0.55 -10.62
C PHE A 181 3.50 -1.18 -11.09
N THR A 182 3.63 -1.54 -12.36
CA THR A 182 4.88 -2.05 -12.95
C THR A 182 6.02 -1.05 -12.80
N GLN A 183 5.78 0.23 -13.15
CA GLN A 183 6.77 1.31 -12.99
C GLN A 183 7.14 1.53 -11.51
N ALA A 184 6.17 1.43 -10.61
CA ALA A 184 6.44 1.51 -9.17
C ALA A 184 7.42 0.42 -8.72
N VAL A 185 7.17 -0.84 -9.14
CA VAL A 185 8.04 -1.98 -8.82
C VAL A 185 9.42 -1.82 -9.46
N LEU A 186 9.48 -1.37 -10.72
CA LEU A 186 10.74 -1.16 -11.44
C LEU A 186 11.62 -0.13 -10.76
N TYR A 187 11.11 1.07 -10.46
CA TYR A 187 11.93 2.11 -9.85
C TYR A 187 12.30 1.81 -8.40
N ALA A 188 11.36 1.33 -7.59
CA ALA A 188 11.65 0.99 -6.20
C ALA A 188 12.64 -0.17 -6.09
N GLY A 189 12.48 -1.21 -6.89
CA GLY A 189 13.39 -2.35 -6.92
C GLY A 189 14.77 -1.98 -7.49
N ALA A 190 14.83 -1.12 -8.52
CA ALA A 190 16.10 -0.61 -9.04
C ALA A 190 16.89 0.16 -7.97
N ILE A 191 16.23 1.03 -7.18
CA ILE A 191 16.85 1.71 -6.03
C ILE A 191 17.38 0.70 -5.01
N GLU A 192 16.62 -0.36 -4.72
CA GLU A 192 17.06 -1.42 -3.79
C GLU A 192 18.27 -2.18 -4.30
N LEU A 193 18.36 -2.42 -5.62
CA LEU A 193 19.53 -3.06 -6.22
C LEU A 193 20.78 -2.18 -6.21
N LEU A 194 20.63 -0.86 -6.31
CA LEU A 194 21.74 0.09 -6.22
C LEU A 194 22.29 0.25 -4.79
N ALA A 195 21.55 -0.24 -3.79
CA ALA A 195 21.99 -0.25 -2.39
C ALA A 195 22.87 -1.48 -2.04
N LYS A 196 22.95 -2.48 -2.94
CA LYS A 196 23.77 -3.70 -2.78
C LYS A 196 25.17 -3.49 -3.28
#